data_5029d74e4104b634af16821da0560a57
#
_entry.id   5029d74e4104b634af16821da0560a57
#
_cell.length_a   1.000
_cell.length_b   1.000
_cell.length_c   1.000
_cell.angle_alpha   90.00
_cell.angle_beta   90.00
_cell.angle_gamma   90.00
#
_symmetry.space_group_name_H-M   'P 1'
#
loop_
_entity.id
_entity.type
_entity.pdbx_description
1 polymer ?
#
loop_
_entity_poly.entity_id
_entity_poly.type
_entity_poly.pdbx_seq_one_letter_code
_entity_poly.pdbx_strand_id
1 'polypeptide(L)'
;MAGAAARRETRPMPTFVIRLTAPRPSFAMDMTDEEREVMGRHAAHWGSFIEAGRMVVFGPVLDGQGSWGLGVLEADAEDEIKAHAAEDPVVTTGTGTIEVGTLLTGFVRP
;
A
#
# COMPACT_ATOMS: atom_id res chain seq x y z
N MET A 1 -22.48 4.76 17.35
CA MET A 1 -22.00 3.89 17.36
C MET A 1 -20.97 3.47 18.16
N ALA A 2 -21.34 3.34 19.23
CA ALA A 2 -20.42 3.01 20.28
C ALA A 2 -19.75 1.68 20.04
N GLY A 3 -20.42 0.78 19.36
CA GLY A 3 -19.87 -0.55 19.17
C GLY A 3 -18.59 -0.57 18.38
N ALA A 4 -18.57 0.14 17.26
CA ALA A 4 -17.39 0.15 16.42
C ALA A 4 -16.25 0.89 17.11
N ALA A 5 -16.56 2.00 17.76
CA ALA A 5 -15.54 2.76 18.46
C ALA A 5 -14.92 1.94 19.58
N ALA A 6 -15.77 1.22 20.33
CA ALA A 6 -15.27 0.41 21.43
C ALA A 6 -14.36 -0.69 20.94
N ARG A 7 -14.69 -1.31 19.81
CA ARG A 7 -13.83 -2.33 19.24
C ARG A 7 -12.49 -1.78 18.87
N ARG A 8 -12.45 -0.59 18.25
CA ARG A 8 -11.19 0.02 17.86
C ARG A 8 -10.35 0.35 19.07
N GLU A 9 -10.99 0.83 20.13
CA GLU A 9 -10.26 1.20 21.33
C GLU A 9 -9.65 0.00 22.02
N THR A 10 -10.38 -1.14 22.04
CA THR A 10 -9.86 -2.30 22.72
C THR A 10 -8.86 -3.07 21.89
N ARG A 11 -8.98 -3.02 20.58
CA ARG A 11 -8.08 -3.76 19.71
C ARG A 11 -7.71 -2.97 18.47
N PRO A 12 -7.04 -1.84 18.65
CA PRO A 12 -6.66 -1.07 17.48
C PRO A 12 -5.65 -1.87 16.68
N MET A 13 -5.89 -1.93 15.38
CA MET A 13 -4.97 -2.61 14.49
C MET A 13 -3.84 -1.66 14.16
N PRO A 14 -2.59 -2.12 14.19
CA PRO A 14 -1.47 -1.28 13.80
C PRO A 14 -1.60 -0.79 12.35
N THR A 15 -1.02 0.36 12.09
CA THR A 15 -1.02 0.98 10.78
C THR A 15 0.36 0.89 10.17
N PHE A 16 0.41 0.49 8.92
CA PHE A 16 1.66 0.33 8.18
C PHE A 16 1.64 1.18 6.93
N VAL A 17 2.83 1.50 6.44
CA VAL A 17 3.00 2.27 5.21
C VAL A 17 3.79 1.42 4.24
N ILE A 18 3.31 1.32 3.01
CA ILE A 18 4.09 0.72 1.94
C ILE A 18 4.51 1.82 0.99
N ARG A 19 5.75 1.73 0.53
CA ARG A 19 6.31 2.66 -0.43
C ARG A 19 6.82 1.86 -1.62
N LEU A 20 6.24 2.16 -2.79
CA LEU A 20 6.65 1.50 -4.02
C LEU A 20 7.58 2.42 -4.78
N THR A 21 8.79 1.94 -5.04
CA THR A 21 9.75 2.67 -5.86
C THR A 21 9.59 2.24 -7.29
N ALA A 22 9.28 3.19 -8.16
CA ALA A 22 9.06 2.96 -9.59
C ALA A 22 10.40 2.87 -10.33
N PRO A 23 10.39 2.31 -11.55
CA PRO A 23 11.64 2.18 -12.30
C PRO A 23 12.23 3.49 -12.78
N ARG A 24 11.42 4.55 -12.83
CA ARG A 24 11.90 5.88 -13.25
C ARG A 24 10.97 6.95 -12.71
N PRO A 25 11.45 8.19 -12.55
CA PRO A 25 10.62 9.25 -11.94
C PRO A 25 9.34 9.56 -12.71
N SER A 26 9.32 9.40 -14.02
CA SER A 26 8.16 9.73 -14.86
C SER A 26 7.17 8.57 -14.98
N PHE A 27 7.41 7.46 -14.29
CA PHE A 27 6.69 6.21 -14.50
C PHE A 27 5.17 6.36 -14.55
N ALA A 28 4.59 7.11 -13.61
CA ALA A 28 3.13 7.23 -13.54
C ALA A 28 2.56 7.93 -14.79
N MET A 29 3.37 8.70 -15.49
CA MET A 29 2.91 9.46 -16.65
C MET A 29 3.25 8.80 -17.98
N ASP A 30 4.20 7.87 -18.00
CA ASP A 30 4.66 7.31 -19.27
C ASP A 30 4.85 5.80 -19.26
N MET A 31 4.03 5.09 -18.52
CA MET A 31 4.09 3.63 -18.48
C MET A 31 3.91 3.04 -19.88
N THR A 32 4.69 2.00 -20.16
CA THR A 32 4.45 1.17 -21.35
C THR A 32 3.18 0.35 -21.13
N ASP A 33 2.68 -0.28 -22.21
CA ASP A 33 1.51 -1.13 -22.09
C ASP A 33 1.76 -2.28 -21.12
N GLU A 34 2.98 -2.86 -21.18
CA GLU A 34 3.33 -3.95 -20.27
C GLU A 34 3.36 -3.48 -18.83
N GLU A 35 3.87 -2.28 -18.59
CA GLU A 35 3.93 -1.73 -17.25
C GLU A 35 2.54 -1.43 -16.72
N ARG A 36 1.63 -0.95 -17.59
CA ARG A 36 0.24 -0.72 -17.16
C ARG A 36 -0.42 -2.02 -16.75
N GLU A 37 -0.12 -3.10 -17.47
CA GLU A 37 -0.69 -4.40 -17.13
C GLU A 37 -0.17 -4.87 -15.76
N VAL A 38 1.12 -4.72 -15.51
CA VAL A 38 1.70 -5.07 -14.21
C VAL A 38 1.05 -4.25 -13.11
N MET A 39 0.87 -2.94 -13.33
CA MET A 39 0.27 -2.08 -12.31
C MET A 39 -1.19 -2.39 -12.08
N GLY A 40 -1.91 -2.86 -13.10
CA GLY A 40 -3.28 -3.35 -12.90
C GLY A 40 -3.32 -4.56 -12.01
N ARG A 41 -2.37 -5.49 -12.20
CA ARG A 41 -2.28 -6.67 -11.33
C ARG A 41 -1.82 -6.31 -9.93
N HIS A 42 -0.92 -5.31 -9.83
CA HIS A 42 -0.51 -4.77 -8.53
C HIS A 42 -1.72 -4.25 -7.76
N ALA A 43 -2.55 -3.45 -8.39
CA ALA A 43 -3.73 -2.92 -7.71
C ALA A 43 -4.68 -4.04 -7.29
N ALA A 44 -4.88 -5.03 -8.15
CA ALA A 44 -5.74 -6.17 -7.84
C ALA A 44 -5.18 -6.99 -6.68
N HIS A 45 -3.87 -7.08 -6.57
CA HIS A 45 -3.21 -7.85 -5.51
C HIS A 45 -3.54 -7.29 -4.12
N TRP A 46 -3.75 -5.99 -4.01
CA TRP A 46 -4.10 -5.36 -2.74
C TRP A 46 -5.61 -5.22 -2.56
N GLY A 47 -6.39 -5.73 -3.53
CA GLY A 47 -7.85 -5.60 -3.49
C GLY A 47 -8.49 -6.18 -2.25
N SER A 48 -7.94 -7.28 -1.70
CA SER A 48 -8.51 -7.89 -0.51
C SER A 48 -8.43 -6.95 0.69
N PHE A 49 -7.35 -6.16 0.80
CA PHE A 49 -7.21 -5.19 1.88
C PHE A 49 -8.18 -4.04 1.69
N ILE A 50 -8.39 -3.63 0.44
CA ILE A 50 -9.33 -2.56 0.12
C ILE A 50 -10.75 -3.00 0.44
N GLU A 51 -11.13 -4.19 0.02
CA GLU A 51 -12.47 -4.72 0.24
C GLU A 51 -12.77 -4.95 1.71
N ALA A 52 -11.75 -5.32 2.48
CA ALA A 52 -11.92 -5.54 3.91
C ALA A 52 -11.95 -4.24 4.71
N GLY A 53 -11.77 -3.09 4.05
CA GLY A 53 -11.75 -1.81 4.74
C GLY A 53 -10.47 -1.55 5.51
N ARG A 54 -9.42 -2.31 5.21
CA ARG A 54 -8.12 -2.18 5.89
C ARG A 54 -7.17 -1.23 5.20
N MET A 55 -7.44 -0.86 3.95
CA MET A 55 -6.61 0.07 3.20
C MET A 55 -7.13 1.49 3.42
N VAL A 56 -6.27 2.35 3.98
CA VAL A 56 -6.65 3.73 4.29
C VAL A 56 -6.43 4.62 3.07
N VAL A 57 -5.27 4.49 2.43
CA VAL A 57 -4.91 5.26 1.24
C VAL A 57 -4.11 4.36 0.33
N PHE A 58 -4.34 4.46 -0.97
CA PHE A 58 -3.61 3.64 -1.92
C PHE A 58 -3.58 4.36 -3.27
N GLY A 59 -2.38 4.67 -3.76
CA GLY A 59 -2.28 5.30 -5.06
C GLY A 59 -0.91 5.91 -5.33
N PRO A 60 -0.72 6.41 -6.54
CA PRO A 60 0.54 7.06 -6.91
C PRO A 60 0.62 8.47 -6.35
N VAL A 61 1.83 8.87 -6.01
CA VAL A 61 2.16 10.24 -5.56
C VAL A 61 3.14 10.83 -6.55
N LEU A 62 2.97 12.11 -6.85
CA LEU A 62 3.92 12.85 -7.66
C LEU A 62 4.48 13.97 -6.79
N ASP A 63 5.79 14.01 -6.64
CA ASP A 63 6.45 15.09 -5.90
C ASP A 63 7.66 15.59 -6.68
N GLY A 64 8.50 16.39 -6.04
CA GLY A 64 9.64 16.99 -6.73
C GLY A 64 10.67 15.98 -7.20
N GLN A 65 10.64 14.75 -6.69
CA GLN A 65 11.56 13.70 -7.09
C GLN A 65 10.97 12.79 -8.16
N GLY A 66 9.67 12.91 -8.45
CA GLY A 66 9.01 12.06 -9.43
C GLY A 66 7.86 11.29 -8.82
N SER A 67 7.44 10.24 -9.50
CA SER A 67 6.29 9.45 -9.05
C SER A 67 6.74 8.23 -8.26
N TRP A 68 5.92 7.86 -7.28
CA TRP A 68 6.13 6.67 -6.45
C TRP A 68 4.77 6.22 -5.94
N GLY A 69 4.71 5.04 -5.35
CA GLY A 69 3.43 4.50 -4.89
C GLY A 69 3.32 4.53 -3.38
N LEU A 70 2.12 4.89 -2.90
CA LEU A 70 1.84 4.98 -1.47
C LEU A 70 0.71 4.03 -1.12
N GLY A 71 0.88 3.30 -0.03
CA GLY A 71 -0.22 2.60 0.60
C GLY A 71 -0.15 2.82 2.10
N VAL A 72 -1.30 3.08 2.72
CA VAL A 72 -1.41 3.14 4.17
C VAL A 72 -2.50 2.17 4.53
N LEU A 73 -2.19 1.19 5.39
CA LEU A 73 -3.12 0.11 5.63
C LEU A 73 -2.95 -0.45 7.03
N GLU A 74 -3.95 -1.21 7.46
CA GLU A 74 -3.99 -1.81 8.79
C GLU A 74 -3.85 -3.31 8.70
N ALA A 75 -3.09 -3.90 9.61
CA ALA A 75 -2.88 -5.34 9.67
C ALA A 75 -2.52 -5.71 11.10
N ASP A 76 -2.56 -7.01 11.40
CA ASP A 76 -2.21 -7.47 12.74
C ASP A 76 -0.71 -7.36 13.00
N ALA A 77 0.10 -7.56 11.98
CA ALA A 77 1.55 -7.54 12.14
C ALA A 77 2.22 -7.12 10.85
N GLU A 78 3.42 -6.55 10.98
CA GLU A 78 4.22 -6.11 9.84
C GLU A 78 4.53 -7.29 8.89
N ASP A 79 4.75 -8.47 9.46
CA ASP A 79 5.09 -9.64 8.63
C ASP A 79 3.99 -10.01 7.67
N GLU A 80 2.74 -9.77 8.02
CA GLU A 80 1.61 -10.03 7.11
C GLU A 80 1.75 -9.15 5.85
N ILE A 81 2.08 -7.88 6.05
CA ILE A 81 2.22 -6.94 4.95
C ILE A 81 3.45 -7.28 4.10
N LYS A 82 4.56 -7.62 4.76
CA LYS A 82 5.77 -7.97 4.03
C LYS A 82 5.59 -9.21 3.17
N ALA A 83 4.90 -10.21 3.69
CA ALA A 83 4.63 -11.44 2.93
C ALA A 83 3.74 -11.14 1.74
N HIS A 84 2.72 -10.32 1.91
CA HIS A 84 1.82 -9.96 0.83
C HIS A 84 2.56 -9.15 -0.23
N ALA A 85 3.40 -8.20 0.19
CA ALA A 85 4.16 -7.37 -0.73
C ALA A 85 5.15 -8.20 -1.55
N ALA A 86 5.73 -9.23 -0.95
CA ALA A 86 6.71 -10.06 -1.66
C ALA A 86 6.09 -10.80 -2.84
N GLU A 87 4.78 -11.01 -2.83
CA GLU A 87 4.06 -11.70 -3.90
C GLU A 87 3.41 -10.75 -4.90
N ASP A 88 3.57 -9.45 -4.69
CA ASP A 88 2.98 -8.46 -5.57
C ASP A 88 3.63 -8.55 -6.96
N PRO A 89 2.82 -8.57 -8.03
CA PRO A 89 3.37 -8.63 -9.38
C PRO A 89 4.38 -7.52 -9.70
N VAL A 90 4.23 -6.35 -9.09
CA VAL A 90 5.20 -5.27 -9.34
C VAL A 90 6.59 -5.67 -8.85
N VAL A 91 6.66 -6.49 -7.79
CA VAL A 91 7.93 -6.97 -7.25
C VAL A 91 8.40 -8.20 -7.99
N THR A 92 7.50 -9.19 -8.21
CA THR A 92 7.91 -10.45 -8.80
C THR A 92 8.32 -10.32 -10.26
N THR A 93 7.85 -9.28 -10.96
CA THR A 93 8.29 -9.02 -12.34
C THR A 93 9.52 -8.13 -12.40
N GLY A 94 9.99 -7.62 -11.24
CA GLY A 94 11.13 -6.73 -11.23
C GLY A 94 10.82 -5.31 -11.68
N THR A 95 9.54 -4.96 -11.79
CA THR A 95 9.15 -3.62 -12.24
C THR A 95 9.47 -2.57 -11.18
N GLY A 96 9.28 -2.91 -9.92
CA GLY A 96 9.56 -1.98 -8.82
C GLY A 96 9.87 -2.73 -7.55
N THR A 97 10.09 -1.96 -6.48
CA THR A 97 10.36 -2.53 -5.15
C THR A 97 9.39 -1.92 -4.16
N ILE A 98 9.10 -2.67 -3.10
CA ILE A 98 8.20 -2.19 -2.05
C ILE A 98 8.94 -2.24 -0.72
N GLU A 99 8.88 -1.14 0.01
CA GLU A 99 9.37 -1.07 1.38
C GLU A 99 8.19 -0.94 2.31
N VAL A 100 8.26 -1.61 3.46
CA VAL A 100 7.19 -1.61 4.45
C VAL A 100 7.70 -0.92 5.70
N GLY A 101 6.95 0.04 6.21
CA GLY A 101 7.25 0.72 7.45
C GLY A 101 6.06 0.68 8.39
N THR A 102 6.33 0.91 9.65
CA THR A 102 5.29 0.96 10.69
C THR A 102 5.05 2.41 11.09
N LEU A 103 3.79 2.82 11.12
CA LEU A 103 3.45 4.12 11.68
C LEU A 103 3.49 3.99 13.20
N LEU A 104 4.52 4.57 13.80
CA LEU A 104 4.73 4.40 15.24
C LEU A 104 3.71 5.17 16.06
N THR A 105 3.41 6.39 15.64
CA THR A 105 2.44 7.23 16.34
C THR A 105 1.90 8.23 15.33
N GLY A 106 0.73 8.78 15.62
CA GLY A 106 0.13 9.74 14.70
C GLY A 106 -1.37 9.69 14.78
N PHE A 107 -2.00 10.22 13.76
CA PHE A 107 -3.45 10.31 13.70
C PHE A 107 -3.96 9.66 12.44
N VAL A 108 -4.91 8.76 12.60
CA VAL A 108 -5.63 8.17 11.48
C VAL A 108 -7.11 8.50 11.68
N ARG A 109 -7.71 9.07 10.67
CA ARG A 109 -9.11 9.47 10.73
C ARG A 109 -9.98 8.25 11.08
N PRO A 110 -10.96 8.42 11.99
CA PRO A 110 -11.88 7.33 12.34
C PRO A 110 -12.72 6.90 11.16
#